data_e4c42bf594b6e1e836f45aac8cbb1c08
#
_entry.id   e4c42bf594b6e1e836f45aac8cbb1c08
#
_cell.length_a   1.000
_cell.length_b   1.000
_cell.length_c   1.000
_cell.angle_alpha   90.00
_cell.angle_beta   90.00
_cell.angle_gamma   90.00
#
_symmetry.space_group_name_H-M   'P 1'
#
loop_
_entity.id
_entity.type
_entity.pdbx_description
1 polymer ?
#
loop_
_entity_poly.entity_id
_entity_poly.type
_entity_poly.pdbx_seq_one_letter_code
_entity_poly.pdbx_strand_id
1 'polypeptide(L)'
;TLGDRKTALFLIMSDTDDTFNFVIAILQSQLFNLLCDKADDEYNGKLPIHVRFLLDEFANIGQIPRFDKLIATIRSREMSASIILQSQSQLKAIYKDAAEIILDNADSTLFLGGRGKNAKDISENLGRETIDSFNTSENRGTQVSHGLTYQKLGKELMTQDEIAVMDGGKCILQLRGVRPFFSDKFDITKHP
;
A
#
# COMPACT_ATOMS: atom_id res chain seq x y z
N THR A 1 -25.35 8.95 13.72
CA THR A 1 -24.07 9.57 13.32
C THR A 1 -23.04 8.50 13.00
N LEU A 2 -21.94 8.89 12.32
CA LEU A 2 -20.83 7.98 12.04
C LEU A 2 -20.25 7.42 13.34
N GLY A 3 -19.95 6.13 13.36
CA GLY A 3 -19.41 5.43 14.52
C GLY A 3 -20.47 4.94 15.54
N ASP A 4 -21.68 5.50 15.56
CA ASP A 4 -22.76 5.07 16.45
C ASP A 4 -23.68 4.03 15.81
N ARG A 5 -23.93 4.16 14.53
CA ARG A 5 -24.79 3.29 13.76
C ARG A 5 -24.22 3.07 12.34
N LYS A 6 -24.66 2.01 11.69
CA LYS A 6 -24.28 1.74 10.29
C LYS A 6 -24.71 2.91 9.41
N THR A 7 -23.75 3.65 8.90
CA THR A 7 -23.96 4.87 8.10
C THR A 7 -22.91 4.89 6.98
N ALA A 8 -23.31 5.28 5.77
CA ALA A 8 -22.41 5.57 4.68
C ALA A 8 -22.47 7.08 4.36
N LEU A 9 -21.31 7.72 4.28
CA LEU A 9 -21.14 9.11 3.87
C LEU A 9 -20.36 9.13 2.57
N PHE A 10 -20.94 9.71 1.51
CA PHE A 10 -20.30 9.87 0.21
C PHE A 10 -19.91 11.34 0.04
N LEU A 11 -18.62 11.57 -0.22
CA LEU A 11 -18.06 12.88 -0.57
C LEU A 11 -17.64 12.82 -2.04
N ILE A 12 -18.36 13.51 -2.89
CA ILE A 12 -18.11 13.53 -4.33
C ILE A 12 -17.32 14.79 -4.67
N MET A 13 -16.19 14.60 -5.35
CA MET A 13 -15.29 15.67 -5.81
C MET A 13 -15.31 15.72 -7.34
N SER A 14 -14.99 16.89 -7.91
CA SER A 14 -14.73 17.02 -9.34
C SER A 14 -13.34 16.48 -9.68
N ASP A 15 -13.22 15.75 -10.78
CA ASP A 15 -11.94 15.24 -11.28
C ASP A 15 -11.15 16.33 -12.04
N THR A 16 -11.84 17.40 -12.46
CA THR A 16 -11.30 18.42 -13.36
C THR A 16 -11.12 19.79 -12.72
N ASP A 17 -11.66 20.01 -11.51
CA ASP A 17 -11.64 21.30 -10.82
C ASP A 17 -11.11 21.13 -9.39
N ASP A 18 -9.88 21.57 -9.17
CA ASP A 18 -9.17 21.49 -7.89
C ASP A 18 -9.52 22.63 -6.93
N THR A 19 -10.34 23.60 -7.35
CA THR A 19 -10.60 24.83 -6.61
C THR A 19 -11.11 24.60 -5.19
N PHE A 20 -11.88 23.53 -4.98
CA PHE A 20 -12.52 23.22 -3.70
C PHE A 20 -11.90 22.01 -2.98
N ASN A 21 -10.80 21.45 -3.47
CA ASN A 21 -10.17 20.28 -2.83
C ASN A 21 -9.73 20.56 -1.39
N PHE A 22 -9.33 21.80 -1.08
CA PHE A 22 -8.98 22.19 0.27
C PHE A 22 -10.17 22.06 1.26
N VAL A 23 -11.40 22.26 0.79
CA VAL A 23 -12.61 22.09 1.63
C VAL A 23 -12.76 20.64 2.06
N ILE A 24 -12.53 19.72 1.12
CA ILE A 24 -12.57 18.27 1.39
C ILE A 24 -11.45 17.87 2.33
N ALA A 25 -10.24 18.39 2.15
CA ALA A 25 -9.12 18.12 3.05
C ALA A 25 -9.40 18.60 4.49
N ILE A 26 -9.99 19.78 4.65
CA ILE A 26 -10.41 20.32 5.94
C ILE A 26 -11.52 19.45 6.56
N LEU A 27 -12.55 19.11 5.77
CA LEU A 27 -13.64 18.25 6.21
C LEU A 27 -13.13 16.89 6.70
N GLN A 28 -12.24 16.25 5.94
CA GLN A 28 -11.61 14.99 6.32
C GLN A 28 -10.83 15.13 7.63
N SER A 29 -10.00 16.18 7.76
CA SER A 29 -9.26 16.45 8.99
C SER A 29 -10.17 16.61 10.19
N GLN A 30 -11.24 17.38 10.05
CA GLN A 30 -12.23 17.60 11.13
C GLN A 30 -12.99 16.31 11.47
N LEU A 31 -13.35 15.52 10.45
CA LEU A 31 -14.05 14.25 10.66
C LEU A 31 -13.18 13.24 11.43
N PHE A 32 -11.88 13.12 11.08
CA PHE A 32 -10.96 12.29 11.85
C PHE A 32 -10.84 12.74 13.30
N ASN A 33 -10.65 14.03 13.53
CA ASN A 33 -10.53 14.57 14.89
C ASN A 33 -11.83 14.36 15.68
N LEU A 34 -12.98 14.70 15.10
CA LEU A 34 -14.28 14.52 15.74
C LEU A 34 -14.52 13.05 16.16
N LEU A 35 -14.18 12.11 15.30
CA LEU A 35 -14.34 10.68 15.60
C LEU A 35 -13.34 10.19 16.65
N CYS A 36 -12.12 10.75 16.67
CA CYS A 36 -11.16 10.48 17.73
C CYS A 36 -11.66 10.99 19.08
N ASP A 37 -12.07 12.26 19.13
CA ASP A 37 -12.60 12.89 20.36
C ASP A 37 -13.82 12.12 20.85
N LYS A 38 -14.72 11.76 19.94
CA LYS A 38 -15.91 10.98 20.26
C LYS A 38 -15.58 9.58 20.81
N ALA A 39 -14.60 8.91 20.23
CA ALA A 39 -14.15 7.61 20.74
C ALA A 39 -13.59 7.75 22.15
N ASP A 40 -12.81 8.79 22.40
CA ASP A 40 -12.15 9.00 23.68
C ASP A 40 -13.14 9.50 24.76
N ASP A 41 -13.98 10.47 24.44
CA ASP A 41 -14.85 11.13 25.41
C ASP A 41 -16.16 10.37 25.70
N GLU A 42 -16.76 9.75 24.66
CA GLU A 42 -18.08 9.10 24.79
C GLU A 42 -17.99 7.57 24.92
N TYR A 43 -16.95 6.93 24.36
CA TYR A 43 -16.89 5.47 24.19
C TYR A 43 -15.65 4.80 24.79
N ASN A 44 -15.00 5.46 25.74
CA ASN A 44 -13.85 4.89 26.45
C ASN A 44 -12.72 4.41 25.51
N GLY A 45 -12.45 5.18 24.47
CA GLY A 45 -11.34 5.00 23.54
C GLY A 45 -11.64 4.20 22.27
N LYS A 46 -12.88 3.68 22.08
CA LYS A 46 -13.24 2.90 20.87
C LYS A 46 -14.65 3.20 20.43
N LEU A 47 -14.82 3.47 19.14
CA LEU A 47 -16.14 3.60 18.53
C LEU A 47 -16.90 2.26 18.58
N PRO A 48 -18.23 2.28 18.82
CA PRO A 48 -19.05 1.07 18.86
C PRO A 48 -19.19 0.38 17.49
N ILE A 49 -19.06 1.13 16.40
CA ILE A 49 -19.06 0.63 15.04
C ILE A 49 -17.80 1.10 14.33
N HIS A 50 -17.11 0.16 13.71
CA HIS A 50 -15.90 0.44 12.91
C HIS A 50 -16.19 1.46 11.81
N VAL A 51 -15.36 2.51 11.72
CA VAL A 51 -15.44 3.52 10.67
C VAL A 51 -14.29 3.32 9.68
N ARG A 52 -14.62 3.01 8.43
CA ARG A 52 -13.65 2.84 7.36
C ARG A 52 -13.69 4.02 6.41
N PHE A 53 -12.56 4.68 6.24
CA PHE A 53 -12.35 5.72 5.24
C PHE A 53 -11.85 5.07 3.95
N LEU A 54 -12.58 5.26 2.86
CA LEU A 54 -12.16 4.88 1.51
C LEU A 54 -11.75 6.17 0.80
N LEU A 55 -10.45 6.38 0.66
CA LEU A 55 -9.88 7.62 0.11
C LEU A 55 -9.39 7.32 -1.31
N ASP A 56 -10.35 7.36 -2.23
CA ASP A 56 -10.07 7.18 -3.65
C ASP A 56 -9.38 8.42 -4.22
N GLU A 57 -8.45 8.20 -5.14
CA GLU A 57 -7.60 9.25 -5.71
C GLU A 57 -7.02 10.21 -4.66
N PHE A 58 -6.49 9.64 -3.59
CA PHE A 58 -6.07 10.36 -2.38
C PHE A 58 -5.19 11.58 -2.66
N ALA A 59 -4.38 11.52 -3.72
CA ALA A 59 -3.56 12.64 -4.14
C ALA A 59 -4.38 13.88 -4.57
N ASN A 60 -5.59 13.68 -5.09
CA ASN A 60 -6.45 14.77 -5.56
C ASN A 60 -7.18 15.48 -4.41
N ILE A 61 -7.30 14.84 -3.25
CA ILE A 61 -7.91 15.46 -2.05
C ILE A 61 -7.06 16.65 -1.55
N GLY A 62 -5.77 16.66 -1.89
CA GLY A 62 -4.81 17.60 -1.34
C GLY A 62 -4.23 17.11 0.00
N GLN A 63 -3.49 17.98 0.67
CA GLN A 63 -2.86 17.62 1.95
C GLN A 63 -3.86 17.70 3.10
N ILE A 64 -4.21 16.57 3.68
CA ILE A 64 -4.95 16.52 4.96
C ILE A 64 -3.96 16.88 6.08
N PRO A 65 -4.20 17.95 6.86
CA PRO A 65 -3.29 18.36 7.92
C PRO A 65 -3.02 17.25 8.93
N ARG A 66 -1.74 17.01 9.24
CA ARG A 66 -1.28 16.01 10.23
C ARG A 66 -1.77 14.57 9.98
N PHE A 67 -2.01 14.21 8.74
CA PHE A 67 -2.51 12.89 8.38
C PHE A 67 -1.55 11.75 8.78
N ASP A 68 -0.25 11.99 8.75
CA ASP A 68 0.79 11.09 9.25
C ASP A 68 0.56 10.68 10.71
N LYS A 69 0.15 11.63 11.55
CA LYS A 69 -0.18 11.38 12.96
C LYS A 69 -1.54 10.73 13.13
N LEU A 70 -2.53 11.18 12.35
CA LEU A 70 -3.88 10.62 12.38
C LEU A 70 -3.87 9.13 12.04
N ILE A 71 -3.22 8.72 10.95
CA ILE A 71 -3.19 7.32 10.51
C ILE A 71 -2.52 6.38 11.53
N ALA A 72 -1.57 6.89 12.30
CA ALA A 72 -0.93 6.13 13.36
C ALA A 72 -1.84 5.89 14.58
N THR A 73 -2.85 6.73 14.80
CA THR A 73 -3.68 6.73 16.01
C THR A 73 -5.08 6.16 15.82
N ILE A 74 -5.62 6.19 14.61
CA ILE A 74 -7.02 5.80 14.33
C ILE A 74 -7.33 4.34 14.62
N ARG A 75 -6.34 3.45 14.49
CA ARG A 75 -6.50 2.00 14.70
C ARG A 75 -7.03 1.65 16.09
N SER A 76 -6.49 2.29 17.13
CA SER A 76 -6.91 2.04 18.52
C SER A 76 -8.35 2.45 18.78
N ARG A 77 -8.91 3.34 17.95
CA ARG A 77 -10.26 3.92 18.08
C ARG A 77 -11.29 3.26 17.18
N GLU A 78 -11.01 2.08 16.68
CA GLU A 78 -11.89 1.32 15.78
C GLU A 78 -12.13 2.06 14.46
N MET A 79 -11.06 2.67 13.91
CA MET A 79 -11.08 3.32 12.59
C MET A 79 -9.98 2.76 11.70
N SER A 80 -10.23 2.76 10.39
CA SER A 80 -9.24 2.41 9.37
C SER A 80 -9.33 3.31 8.15
N ALA A 81 -8.24 3.43 7.41
CA ALA A 81 -8.19 4.15 6.14
C ALA A 81 -7.65 3.25 5.03
N SER A 82 -8.30 3.29 3.88
CA SER A 82 -7.81 2.70 2.64
C SER A 82 -7.46 3.84 1.70
N ILE A 83 -6.18 3.98 1.40
CA ILE A 83 -5.63 5.03 0.55
C ILE A 83 -5.41 4.42 -0.83
N ILE A 84 -6.04 4.99 -1.86
CA ILE A 84 -5.91 4.54 -3.24
C ILE A 84 -5.08 5.57 -4.00
N LEU A 85 -4.01 5.11 -4.63
CA LEU A 85 -3.02 5.92 -5.33
C LEU A 85 -2.74 5.32 -6.71
N GLN A 86 -2.56 6.15 -7.70
CA GLN A 86 -2.01 5.72 -8.98
C GLN A 86 -0.49 5.49 -8.90
N SER A 87 0.19 6.22 -8.00
CA SER A 87 1.62 6.11 -7.79
C SER A 87 2.01 6.61 -6.39
N GLN A 88 2.97 5.93 -5.75
CA GLN A 88 3.57 6.42 -4.50
C GLN A 88 4.27 7.78 -4.67
N SER A 89 4.71 8.12 -5.88
CA SER A 89 5.29 9.43 -6.18
C SER A 89 4.31 10.58 -5.97
N GLN A 90 3.01 10.37 -6.19
CA GLN A 90 1.97 11.36 -5.90
C GLN A 90 1.89 11.66 -4.40
N LEU A 91 1.96 10.64 -3.56
CA LEU A 91 1.97 10.81 -2.12
C LEU A 91 3.22 11.60 -1.66
N LYS A 92 4.40 11.25 -2.20
CA LYS A 92 5.66 11.96 -1.91
C LYS A 92 5.63 13.43 -2.36
N ALA A 93 4.97 13.75 -3.46
CA ALA A 93 4.84 15.14 -3.93
C ALA A 93 4.04 16.01 -2.94
N ILE A 94 3.01 15.46 -2.29
CA ILE A 94 2.10 16.18 -1.39
C ILE A 94 2.63 16.18 0.06
N TYR A 95 3.03 15.02 0.58
CA TYR A 95 3.37 14.83 1.99
C TYR A 95 4.87 14.87 2.26
N LYS A 96 5.72 14.92 1.22
CA LYS A 96 7.19 14.96 1.31
C LYS A 96 7.70 13.83 2.22
N ASP A 97 8.47 14.17 3.26
CA ASP A 97 9.04 13.20 4.21
C ASP A 97 7.96 12.43 5.02
N ALA A 98 6.80 13.05 5.25
CA ALA A 98 5.68 12.40 5.93
C ALA A 98 5.04 11.27 5.09
N ALA A 99 5.29 11.21 3.78
CA ALA A 99 4.78 10.15 2.92
C ALA A 99 5.29 8.75 3.33
N GLU A 100 6.53 8.65 3.78
CA GLU A 100 7.11 7.38 4.25
C GLU A 100 6.43 6.93 5.54
N ILE A 101 6.16 7.85 6.46
CA ILE A 101 5.42 7.55 7.69
C ILE A 101 4.02 7.02 7.39
N ILE A 102 3.34 7.59 6.39
CA ILE A 102 2.01 7.13 5.97
C ILE A 102 2.07 5.71 5.40
N LEU A 103 3.04 5.42 4.53
CA LEU A 103 3.24 4.09 3.94
C LEU A 103 3.62 3.04 4.99
N ASP A 104 4.49 3.39 5.94
CA ASP A 104 4.94 2.49 7.01
C ASP A 104 3.82 2.13 8.00
N ASN A 105 2.82 3.01 8.15
CA ASN A 105 1.63 2.73 8.95
C ASN A 105 0.59 1.86 8.22
N ALA A 106 0.77 1.58 6.93
CA ALA A 106 -0.09 0.68 6.19
C ALA A 106 0.24 -0.79 6.52
N ASP A 107 -0.69 -1.51 7.15
CA ASP A 107 -0.55 -2.95 7.44
C ASP A 107 -0.72 -3.83 6.20
N SER A 108 -1.37 -3.31 5.18
CA SER A 108 -1.68 -4.01 3.93
C SER A 108 -1.38 -3.13 2.74
N THR A 109 -0.67 -3.68 1.75
CA THR A 109 -0.44 -3.03 0.46
C THR A 109 -0.94 -3.95 -0.65
N LEU A 110 -1.90 -3.46 -1.44
CA LEU A 110 -2.41 -4.15 -2.62
C LEU A 110 -1.91 -3.46 -3.88
N PHE A 111 -1.05 -4.14 -4.64
CA PHE A 111 -0.55 -3.67 -5.91
C PHE A 111 -1.33 -4.30 -7.07
N LEU A 112 -1.97 -3.45 -7.87
CA LEU A 112 -2.84 -3.86 -8.97
C LEU A 112 -2.17 -3.77 -10.34
N GLY A 113 -0.87 -3.51 -10.38
CA GLY A 113 -0.09 -3.36 -11.59
C GLY A 113 0.47 -1.95 -11.74
N GLY A 114 1.56 -1.83 -12.48
CA GLY A 114 2.24 -0.56 -12.72
C GLY A 114 3.60 -0.78 -13.36
N ARG A 115 4.23 0.30 -13.83
CA ARG A 115 5.52 0.28 -14.52
C ARG A 115 6.50 1.27 -13.89
N GLY A 116 7.74 1.22 -14.36
CA GLY A 116 8.78 2.17 -13.98
C GLY A 116 9.07 2.15 -12.48
N LYS A 117 9.01 3.32 -11.82
CA LYS A 117 9.34 3.44 -10.40
C LYS A 117 8.43 2.60 -9.49
N ASN A 118 7.12 2.51 -9.80
CA ASN A 118 6.20 1.70 -9.01
C ASN A 118 6.59 0.22 -9.03
N ALA A 119 6.95 -0.33 -10.20
CA ALA A 119 7.40 -1.71 -10.32
C ALA A 119 8.71 -1.94 -9.55
N LYS A 120 9.63 -0.97 -9.59
CA LYS A 120 10.88 -1.02 -8.84
C LYS A 120 10.62 -1.02 -7.33
N ASP A 121 9.83 -0.09 -6.81
CA ASP A 121 9.52 0.03 -5.39
C ASP A 121 8.86 -1.27 -4.86
N ILE A 122 7.98 -1.89 -5.65
CA ILE A 122 7.37 -3.18 -5.31
C ILE A 122 8.39 -4.31 -5.33
N SER A 123 9.27 -4.41 -6.34
CA SER A 123 10.34 -5.42 -6.39
C SER A 123 11.24 -5.36 -5.15
N GLU A 124 11.66 -4.16 -4.77
CA GLU A 124 12.48 -3.94 -3.57
C GLU A 124 11.73 -4.36 -2.28
N ASN A 125 10.44 -4.02 -2.17
CA ASN A 125 9.60 -4.37 -1.02
C ASN A 125 9.28 -5.86 -0.91
N LEU A 126 9.21 -6.58 -2.03
CA LEU A 126 9.04 -8.03 -2.05
C LEU A 126 10.25 -8.75 -1.46
N GLY A 127 11.43 -8.15 -1.58
CA GLY A 127 12.68 -8.69 -1.07
C GLY A 127 13.29 -9.76 -1.96
N ARG A 128 14.18 -10.56 -1.37
CA ARG A 128 14.99 -11.56 -2.06
C ARG A 128 14.86 -12.93 -1.41
N GLU A 129 14.93 -13.96 -2.21
CA GLU A 129 15.11 -15.34 -1.75
C GLU A 129 16.56 -15.80 -1.99
N THR A 130 17.04 -16.70 -1.16
CA THR A 130 18.34 -17.32 -1.34
C THR A 130 18.17 -18.54 -2.23
N ILE A 131 18.82 -18.52 -3.39
CA ILE A 131 18.89 -19.66 -4.29
C ILE A 131 20.29 -20.30 -4.26
N ASP A 132 20.35 -21.63 -4.35
CA ASP A 132 21.60 -22.35 -4.54
C ASP A 132 21.93 -22.34 -6.04
N SER A 133 23.07 -21.74 -6.39
CA SER A 133 23.59 -21.72 -7.75
C SER A 133 24.77 -22.66 -7.86
N PHE A 134 24.76 -23.46 -8.93
CA PHE A 134 25.82 -24.40 -9.24
C PHE A 134 26.60 -23.91 -10.46
N ASN A 135 27.86 -23.56 -10.26
CA ASN A 135 28.77 -23.29 -11.37
C ASN A 135 29.62 -24.54 -11.67
N THR A 136 29.46 -25.09 -12.85
CA THR A 136 30.35 -26.13 -13.39
C THR A 136 31.44 -25.47 -14.17
N SER A 137 32.70 -25.60 -13.76
CA SER A 137 33.84 -25.23 -14.55
C SER A 137 34.45 -26.49 -15.16
N GLU A 138 34.46 -26.56 -16.47
CA GLU A 138 35.13 -27.61 -17.24
C GLU A 138 36.49 -27.09 -17.73
N ASN A 139 37.58 -27.61 -17.21
CA ASN A 139 38.91 -27.24 -17.67
C ASN A 139 39.37 -28.28 -18.72
N ARG A 140 39.47 -27.84 -19.98
CA ARG A 140 39.91 -28.68 -21.12
C ARG A 140 41.44 -28.66 -21.31
N GLY A 141 42.19 -28.92 -20.24
CA GLY A 141 43.61 -29.14 -20.29
C GLY A 141 43.96 -30.63 -20.46
N THR A 142 45.26 -30.97 -20.45
CA THR A 142 45.78 -32.35 -20.55
C THR A 142 45.27 -33.32 -19.48
N GLN A 143 44.65 -32.81 -18.40
CA GLN A 143 43.84 -33.52 -17.43
C GLN A 143 42.50 -32.83 -17.27
N VAL A 144 41.41 -33.53 -17.60
CA VAL A 144 40.05 -33.03 -17.43
C VAL A 144 39.71 -33.04 -15.94
N SER A 145 39.50 -31.86 -15.35
CA SER A 145 39.00 -31.74 -14.00
C SER A 145 37.65 -31.03 -14.01
N HIS A 146 36.67 -31.63 -13.32
CA HIS A 146 35.34 -31.06 -13.11
C HIS A 146 35.29 -30.45 -11.70
N GLY A 147 35.13 -29.12 -11.61
CA GLY A 147 34.91 -28.42 -10.34
C GLY A 147 33.45 -28.02 -10.23
N LEU A 148 32.80 -28.45 -9.14
CA LEU A 148 31.46 -27.97 -8.73
C LEU A 148 31.65 -26.92 -7.65
N THR A 149 31.30 -25.66 -7.94
CA THR A 149 31.30 -24.59 -6.94
C THR A 149 29.88 -24.24 -6.59
N TYR A 150 29.56 -24.39 -5.30
CA TYR A 150 28.27 -24.01 -4.73
C TYR A 150 28.32 -22.54 -4.31
N GLN A 151 27.39 -21.74 -4.81
CA GLN A 151 27.21 -20.36 -4.37
C GLN A 151 25.77 -20.13 -3.98
N LYS A 152 25.57 -19.45 -2.83
CA LYS A 152 24.26 -18.93 -2.44
C LYS A 152 24.12 -17.53 -2.98
N LEU A 153 23.13 -17.33 -3.83
CA LEU A 153 22.84 -16.04 -4.45
C LEU A 153 21.47 -15.54 -3.96
N GLY A 154 21.40 -14.24 -3.64
CA GLY A 154 20.11 -13.59 -3.40
C GLY A 154 19.44 -13.23 -4.72
N LYS A 155 18.33 -13.89 -5.06
CA LYS A 155 17.50 -13.56 -6.22
C LYS A 155 16.28 -12.77 -5.74
N GLU A 156 15.92 -11.70 -6.45
CA GLU A 156 14.66 -10.99 -6.21
C GLU A 156 13.48 -11.93 -6.40
N LEU A 157 12.49 -11.85 -5.52
CA LEU A 157 11.27 -12.68 -5.61
C LEU A 157 10.53 -12.44 -6.93
N MET A 158 10.44 -11.16 -7.34
CA MET A 158 10.04 -10.73 -8.68
C MET A 158 10.90 -9.53 -9.07
N THR A 159 11.47 -9.56 -10.24
CA THR A 159 12.24 -8.44 -10.78
C THR A 159 11.31 -7.30 -11.21
N GLN A 160 11.87 -6.11 -11.33
CA GLN A 160 11.14 -4.96 -11.86
C GLN A 160 10.49 -5.24 -13.22
N ASP A 161 11.20 -5.97 -14.09
CA ASP A 161 10.73 -6.28 -15.44
C ASP A 161 9.58 -7.30 -15.42
N GLU A 162 9.64 -8.30 -14.56
CA GLU A 162 8.56 -9.27 -14.37
C GLU A 162 7.29 -8.58 -13.84
N ILE A 163 7.44 -7.64 -12.91
CA ILE A 163 6.32 -6.84 -12.37
C ILE A 163 5.73 -5.93 -13.45
N ALA A 164 6.59 -5.33 -14.30
CA ALA A 164 6.14 -4.42 -15.35
C ALA A 164 5.33 -5.10 -16.46
N VAL A 165 5.53 -6.42 -16.66
CA VAL A 165 4.80 -7.24 -17.64
C VAL A 165 3.76 -8.15 -16.98
N MET A 166 3.50 -7.98 -15.69
CA MET A 166 2.52 -8.76 -14.95
C MET A 166 1.15 -8.70 -15.64
N ASP A 167 0.47 -9.85 -15.74
CA ASP A 167 -0.87 -9.95 -16.32
C ASP A 167 -1.85 -9.00 -15.64
N GLY A 168 -2.67 -8.33 -16.46
CA GLY A 168 -3.63 -7.35 -15.98
C GLY A 168 -4.70 -7.90 -15.02
N GLY A 169 -4.95 -9.21 -15.01
CA GLY A 169 -5.83 -9.91 -14.08
C GLY A 169 -5.18 -10.30 -12.75
N LYS A 170 -3.86 -10.07 -12.59
CA LYS A 170 -3.12 -10.42 -11.38
C LYS A 170 -2.87 -9.24 -10.46
N CYS A 171 -2.65 -9.53 -9.19
CA CYS A 171 -2.29 -8.56 -8.17
C CYS A 171 -1.27 -9.13 -7.18
N ILE A 172 -0.58 -8.26 -6.48
CA ILE A 172 0.33 -8.61 -5.39
C ILE A 172 -0.24 -8.01 -4.10
N LEU A 173 -0.49 -8.87 -3.10
CA LEU A 173 -0.92 -8.46 -1.77
C LEU A 173 0.22 -8.68 -0.79
N GLN A 174 0.60 -7.61 -0.11
CA GLN A 174 1.55 -7.63 0.99
C GLN A 174 0.82 -7.35 2.30
N LEU A 175 1.00 -8.21 3.29
CA LEU A 175 0.47 -8.04 4.64
C LEU A 175 1.62 -8.06 5.62
N ARG A 176 1.56 -7.24 6.65
CA ARG A 176 2.57 -7.20 7.69
C ARG A 176 2.68 -8.56 8.39
N GLY A 177 3.89 -9.10 8.46
CA GLY A 177 4.18 -10.35 9.18
C GLY A 177 3.96 -11.64 8.40
N VAL A 178 3.53 -11.58 7.14
CA VAL A 178 3.39 -12.76 6.27
C VAL A 178 4.10 -12.55 4.93
N ARG A 179 4.39 -13.65 4.24
CA ARG A 179 4.96 -13.60 2.90
C ARG A 179 3.98 -12.97 1.91
N PRO A 180 4.47 -12.26 0.89
CA PRO A 180 3.61 -11.70 -0.16
C PRO A 180 2.78 -12.76 -0.89
N PHE A 181 1.59 -12.37 -1.31
CA PHE A 181 0.70 -13.20 -2.10
C PHE A 181 0.66 -12.70 -3.55
N PHE A 182 0.80 -13.62 -4.50
CA PHE A 182 0.51 -13.36 -5.91
C PHE A 182 -0.84 -14.01 -6.23
N SER A 183 -1.83 -13.21 -6.60
CA SER A 183 -3.23 -13.65 -6.70
C SER A 183 -3.94 -13.06 -7.91
N ASP A 184 -5.11 -13.58 -8.19
CA ASP A 184 -6.03 -13.01 -9.17
C ASP A 184 -6.77 -11.80 -8.59
N LYS A 185 -7.01 -10.79 -9.43
CA LYS A 185 -7.92 -9.70 -9.10
C LYS A 185 -9.34 -10.22 -8.98
N PHE A 186 -10.11 -9.61 -8.10
CA PHE A 186 -11.54 -9.90 -8.04
C PHE A 186 -12.23 -9.52 -9.36
N ASP A 187 -13.02 -10.45 -9.88
CA ASP A 187 -13.83 -10.21 -11.06
C ASP A 187 -15.07 -9.38 -10.68
N ILE A 188 -15.06 -8.11 -11.02
CA ILE A 188 -16.11 -7.15 -10.66
C ILE A 188 -17.47 -7.53 -11.25
N THR A 189 -17.50 -8.32 -12.34
CA THR A 189 -18.76 -8.78 -12.95
C THR A 189 -19.48 -9.81 -12.09
N LYS A 190 -18.79 -10.41 -11.11
CA LYS A 190 -19.36 -11.38 -10.16
C LYS A 190 -19.84 -10.72 -8.85
N HIS A 191 -19.76 -9.38 -8.76
CA HIS A 191 -20.32 -8.67 -7.62
C HIS A 191 -21.86 -8.71 -7.70
N PRO A 192 -22.55 -9.14 -6.65
CA PRO A 192 -24.01 -9.20 -6.62
C PRO A 192 -24.64 -7.81 -6.72
#